data_03e4be58373c0f4cac1b4a743494e534
#
_entry.id   03e4be58373c0f4cac1b4a743494e534
#
_cell.length_a   1.000
_cell.length_b   1.000
_cell.length_c   1.000
_cell.angle_alpha   90.00
_cell.angle_beta   90.00
_cell.angle_gamma   90.00
#
_symmetry.space_group_name_H-M   'P 1'
#
loop_
_entity.id
_entity.type
_entity.pdbx_description
1 polymer ?
#
loop_
_entity_poly.entity_id
_entity_poly.type
_entity_poly.pdbx_seq_one_letter_code
_entity_poly.pdbx_strand_id
1 'polypeptide(L)'
;MTNVVAIPADGQAGKKKKGLKKSLKKKLKEAKKNPAAHAKAAKSKAQSPIDRYFPSPIFDDFSVNSEGRKTRLDRKLYEKELARLQVELVKMQYWIKHSGYRIILLFEGRDAAGKGGTIKRITEPLNPRGCRVVALGTPSDQQKTQWYFQRYVEHFPSAGEILLFDRSWYNRAGVENVMGFCTPQQVEEFRQSCPEFERMLVRSGITVLKYWFSVSDEEQEARFRSRLEDPARRWKLSPMDLESRDRWVEFSKAKDEMFAHSNIPEAPWFTVEADDKRRARLNCIQHLLSKVPYVDMTPEPIELPPRLGGGDYQRPPLNEQFFVPNCYP
;
A
#
# COMPACT_ATOMS: atom_id res chain seq x y z
N MET A 1 -3.24 54.26 41.47
CA MET A 1 -4.46 53.49 41.85
C MET A 1 -4.86 52.70 40.59
N THR A 2 -4.45 51.45 40.53
CA THR A 2 -4.58 50.59 39.39
C THR A 2 -5.74 49.61 39.63
N ASN A 3 -6.81 49.73 38.85
CA ASN A 3 -7.95 48.80 38.89
C ASN A 3 -7.61 47.55 38.08
N VAL A 4 -7.49 46.41 38.76
CA VAL A 4 -7.40 45.10 38.17
C VAL A 4 -8.83 44.53 38.01
N VAL A 5 -9.27 44.32 36.77
CA VAL A 5 -10.53 43.64 36.46
C VAL A 5 -10.30 42.14 36.45
N ALA A 6 -10.94 41.42 37.32
CA ALA A 6 -10.88 39.96 37.39
C ALA A 6 -11.76 39.33 36.33
N ILE A 7 -11.19 38.37 35.57
CA ILE A 7 -11.88 37.54 34.56
C ILE A 7 -12.43 36.29 35.28
N PRO A 8 -13.70 35.91 35.11
CA PRO A 8 -14.26 34.71 35.71
C PRO A 8 -13.71 33.43 35.04
N ALA A 9 -13.27 32.50 35.88
CA ALA A 9 -12.77 31.20 35.47
C ALA A 9 -13.90 30.30 34.96
N ASP A 10 -13.85 29.93 33.71
CA ASP A 10 -14.83 29.06 33.04
C ASP A 10 -14.60 27.59 33.44
N GLY A 11 -15.31 27.15 34.51
CA GLY A 11 -15.19 25.82 35.10
C GLY A 11 -15.87 24.67 34.33
N GLN A 12 -16.54 24.95 33.20
CA GLN A 12 -17.33 23.92 32.48
C GLN A 12 -16.54 23.18 31.38
N ALA A 13 -15.56 23.79 30.74
CA ALA A 13 -14.75 23.14 29.70
C ALA A 13 -13.85 22.01 30.25
N GLY A 14 -13.41 22.11 31.48
CA GLY A 14 -12.58 21.12 32.16
C GLY A 14 -13.30 19.81 32.51
N LYS A 15 -14.60 19.87 32.83
CA LYS A 15 -15.41 18.68 33.21
C LYS A 15 -15.75 17.80 31.98
N LYS A 16 -16.07 18.40 30.82
CA LYS A 16 -16.33 17.64 29.58
C LYS A 16 -15.08 16.92 29.06
N LYS A 17 -13.91 17.56 29.08
CA LYS A 17 -12.64 16.91 28.67
C LYS A 17 -12.22 15.74 29.59
N LYS A 18 -12.47 15.86 30.92
CA LYS A 18 -12.20 14.75 31.87
C LYS A 18 -13.14 13.56 31.67
N GLY A 19 -14.43 13.81 31.38
CA GLY A 19 -15.40 12.74 31.06
C GLY A 19 -15.05 11.95 29.79
N LEU A 20 -14.68 12.67 28.75
CA LEU A 20 -14.29 12.03 27.45
C LEU A 20 -13.02 11.19 27.58
N LYS A 21 -11.99 11.68 28.29
CA LYS A 21 -10.77 10.92 28.58
C LYS A 21 -11.02 9.68 29.43
N LYS A 22 -11.98 9.75 30.38
CA LYS A 22 -12.34 8.60 31.22
C LYS A 22 -13.10 7.53 30.46
N SER A 23 -14.01 7.91 29.57
CA SER A 23 -14.75 7.02 28.68
C SER A 23 -13.83 6.33 27.67
N LEU A 24 -12.91 7.06 27.02
CA LEU A 24 -11.90 6.50 26.12
C LEU A 24 -10.95 5.54 26.84
N LYS A 25 -10.47 5.88 28.04
CA LYS A 25 -9.63 4.96 28.83
C LYS A 25 -10.36 3.69 29.26
N LYS A 26 -11.68 3.75 29.53
CA LYS A 26 -12.49 2.57 29.84
C LYS A 26 -12.65 1.66 28.63
N LYS A 27 -12.99 2.21 27.47
CA LYS A 27 -13.07 1.46 26.20
C LYS A 27 -11.73 0.83 25.79
N LEU A 28 -10.62 1.54 26.00
CA LEU A 28 -9.27 0.99 25.75
C LEU A 28 -8.88 -0.13 26.72
N LYS A 29 -9.28 -0.05 27.99
CA LYS A 29 -9.01 -1.13 28.97
C LYS A 29 -9.84 -2.38 28.68
N GLU A 30 -11.09 -2.22 28.24
CA GLU A 30 -11.95 -3.33 27.83
C GLU A 30 -11.45 -4.00 26.54
N ALA A 31 -10.98 -3.22 25.57
CA ALA A 31 -10.37 -3.73 24.35
C ALA A 31 -9.05 -4.51 24.59
N LYS A 32 -8.25 -4.08 25.59
CA LYS A 32 -7.01 -4.78 25.96
C LYS A 32 -7.24 -6.06 26.77
N LYS A 33 -8.38 -6.21 27.45
CA LYS A 33 -8.65 -7.37 28.32
C LYS A 33 -9.10 -8.62 27.55
N ASN A 34 -9.58 -8.48 26.32
CA ASN A 34 -10.01 -9.66 25.54
C ASN A 34 -9.94 -9.42 24.02
N PRO A 35 -8.75 -9.40 23.42
CA PRO A 35 -8.59 -9.16 21.98
C PRO A 35 -9.26 -10.23 21.12
N ALA A 36 -9.35 -11.48 21.64
CA ALA A 36 -10.00 -12.59 20.94
C ALA A 36 -11.54 -12.49 20.94
N ALA A 37 -12.14 -11.91 21.99
CA ALA A 37 -13.60 -11.72 22.08
C ALA A 37 -14.08 -10.59 21.16
N HIS A 38 -13.30 -9.51 21.05
CA HIS A 38 -13.60 -8.42 20.10
C HIS A 38 -13.42 -8.87 18.64
N ALA A 39 -12.44 -9.72 18.34
CA ALA A 39 -12.26 -10.31 17.03
C ALA A 39 -13.40 -11.31 16.67
N LYS A 40 -13.93 -12.05 17.65
CA LYS A 40 -15.10 -12.95 17.45
C LYS A 40 -16.42 -12.18 17.35
N ALA A 41 -16.63 -11.14 18.13
CA ALA A 41 -17.83 -10.30 18.06
C ALA A 41 -17.88 -9.46 16.77
N ALA A 42 -16.73 -9.01 16.26
CA ALA A 42 -16.63 -8.38 14.95
C ALA A 42 -16.92 -9.35 13.79
N LYS A 43 -16.56 -10.65 13.95
CA LYS A 43 -16.86 -11.66 12.93
C LYS A 43 -18.34 -12.06 12.84
N SER A 44 -19.17 -11.77 13.84
CA SER A 44 -20.58 -12.22 13.85
C SER A 44 -21.61 -11.19 13.36
N LYS A 45 -21.23 -9.92 13.11
CA LYS A 45 -22.20 -8.86 12.70
C LYS A 45 -21.69 -7.77 11.77
N ALA A 46 -20.46 -7.77 11.32
CA ALA A 46 -20.00 -6.83 10.33
C ALA A 46 -19.71 -7.57 9.03
N GLN A 47 -20.69 -7.58 8.12
CA GLN A 47 -20.34 -7.57 6.69
C GLN A 47 -19.30 -6.48 6.50
N SER A 48 -18.17 -6.80 5.83
CA SER A 48 -17.14 -5.80 5.56
C SER A 48 -17.81 -4.57 4.94
N PRO A 49 -17.34 -3.35 5.16
CA PRO A 49 -17.89 -2.17 4.47
C PRO A 49 -18.00 -2.37 2.97
N ILE A 50 -17.18 -3.23 2.40
CA ILE A 50 -17.12 -3.59 0.99
C ILE A 50 -18.29 -4.48 0.58
N ASP A 51 -18.72 -5.44 1.40
CA ASP A 51 -19.89 -6.29 1.11
C ASP A 51 -21.20 -5.48 1.02
N ARG A 52 -21.25 -4.30 1.64
CA ARG A 52 -22.39 -3.37 1.51
C ARG A 52 -22.37 -2.55 0.22
N TYR A 53 -21.20 -2.37 -0.40
CA TYR A 53 -21.03 -1.50 -1.58
C TYR A 53 -20.83 -2.27 -2.88
N PHE A 54 -20.59 -3.59 -2.81
CA PHE A 54 -20.35 -4.42 -3.98
C PHE A 54 -21.21 -5.68 -3.91
N PRO A 55 -22.48 -5.61 -4.33
CA PRO A 55 -23.22 -6.82 -4.65
C PRO A 55 -22.55 -7.44 -5.87
N SER A 56 -21.94 -8.59 -5.71
CA SER A 56 -21.37 -9.49 -6.73
C SER A 56 -20.50 -8.86 -7.83
N PRO A 57 -19.49 -9.52 -8.31
CA PRO A 57 -18.54 -8.92 -9.24
C PRO A 57 -19.25 -8.44 -10.49
N ILE A 58 -19.13 -7.14 -10.77
CA ILE A 58 -19.47 -6.52 -12.07
C ILE A 58 -18.43 -7.07 -13.11
N PHE A 59 -18.26 -8.39 -13.17
CA PHE A 59 -17.20 -8.98 -13.98
C PHE A 59 -17.66 -9.51 -15.34
N ASP A 60 -18.95 -9.49 -15.63
CA ASP A 60 -19.48 -10.08 -16.86
C ASP A 60 -19.70 -9.10 -18.02
N ASP A 61 -19.50 -7.79 -17.80
CA ASP A 61 -19.64 -6.78 -18.85
C ASP A 61 -18.29 -6.18 -19.27
N PHE A 62 -17.37 -7.03 -19.69
CA PHE A 62 -16.25 -6.53 -20.50
C PHE A 62 -16.78 -6.24 -21.91
N SER A 63 -17.03 -4.96 -22.19
CA SER A 63 -17.19 -4.58 -23.58
C SER A 63 -15.88 -4.97 -24.33
N VAL A 64 -16.00 -5.89 -25.23
CA VAL A 64 -14.93 -6.22 -26.19
C VAL A 64 -15.09 -5.32 -27.39
N ASN A 65 -14.00 -4.86 -27.98
CA ASN A 65 -14.03 -4.14 -29.24
C ASN A 65 -14.35 -5.11 -30.39
N SER A 66 -14.50 -4.59 -31.60
CA SER A 66 -14.76 -5.38 -32.80
C SER A 66 -13.71 -6.46 -33.10
N GLU A 67 -12.55 -6.42 -32.45
CA GLU A 67 -11.45 -7.39 -32.58
C GLU A 67 -11.41 -8.40 -31.41
N GLY A 68 -12.45 -8.44 -30.57
CA GLY A 68 -12.52 -9.34 -29.40
C GLY A 68 -11.61 -8.96 -28.23
N ARG A 69 -10.96 -7.80 -28.28
CA ARG A 69 -10.08 -7.33 -27.19
C ARG A 69 -10.88 -6.60 -26.12
N LYS A 70 -10.59 -6.87 -24.86
CA LYS A 70 -11.16 -6.14 -23.71
C LYS A 70 -10.90 -4.64 -23.86
N THR A 71 -11.96 -3.81 -23.85
CA THR A 71 -11.81 -2.36 -23.91
C THR A 71 -11.21 -1.83 -22.61
N ARG A 72 -10.39 -0.78 -22.71
CA ARG A 72 -9.83 -0.12 -21.52
C ARG A 72 -10.95 0.53 -20.72
N LEU A 73 -10.85 0.46 -19.39
CA LEU A 73 -11.79 1.12 -18.48
C LEU A 73 -11.87 2.62 -18.79
N ASP A 74 -13.09 3.17 -18.84
CA ASP A 74 -13.29 4.60 -19.05
C ASP A 74 -12.52 5.45 -18.02
N ARG A 75 -11.99 6.58 -18.49
CA ARG A 75 -11.13 7.42 -17.64
C ARG A 75 -11.92 8.11 -16.52
N LYS A 76 -13.10 8.63 -16.80
CA LYS A 76 -13.92 9.35 -15.82
C LYS A 76 -14.43 8.38 -14.74
N LEU A 77 -14.87 7.19 -15.16
CA LEU A 77 -15.27 6.13 -14.24
C LEU A 77 -14.09 5.69 -13.36
N TYR A 78 -12.91 5.49 -13.96
CA TYR A 78 -11.70 5.15 -13.21
C TYR A 78 -11.36 6.20 -12.15
N GLU A 79 -11.34 7.47 -12.51
CA GLU A 79 -11.00 8.58 -11.60
C GLU A 79 -12.01 8.67 -10.44
N LYS A 80 -13.32 8.52 -10.74
CA LYS A 80 -14.38 8.52 -9.72
C LYS A 80 -14.21 7.36 -8.72
N GLU A 81 -14.05 6.13 -9.23
CA GLU A 81 -13.90 4.96 -8.38
C GLU A 81 -12.57 4.97 -7.60
N LEU A 82 -11.49 5.46 -8.21
CA LEU A 82 -10.22 5.62 -7.52
C LEU A 82 -10.34 6.57 -6.34
N ALA A 83 -10.96 7.74 -6.54
CA ALA A 83 -11.15 8.71 -5.45
C ALA A 83 -11.98 8.09 -4.30
N ARG A 84 -13.02 7.32 -4.61
CA ARG A 84 -13.83 6.62 -3.60
C ARG A 84 -12.98 5.59 -2.82
N LEU A 85 -12.21 4.77 -3.51
CA LEU A 85 -11.34 3.77 -2.86
C LEU A 85 -10.22 4.42 -2.05
N GLN A 86 -9.73 5.57 -2.47
CA GLN A 86 -8.71 6.32 -1.74
C GLN A 86 -9.23 6.86 -0.40
N VAL A 87 -10.48 7.28 -0.32
CA VAL A 87 -11.12 7.62 0.96
C VAL A 87 -11.15 6.40 1.90
N GLU A 88 -11.50 5.22 1.37
CA GLU A 88 -11.50 3.99 2.17
C GLU A 88 -10.09 3.58 2.62
N LEU A 89 -9.05 3.80 1.81
CA LEU A 89 -7.65 3.58 2.22
C LEU A 89 -7.27 4.48 3.40
N VAL A 90 -7.71 5.74 3.42
CA VAL A 90 -7.49 6.65 4.56
C VAL A 90 -8.18 6.14 5.83
N LYS A 91 -9.43 5.69 5.73
CA LYS A 91 -10.16 5.07 6.85
C LYS A 91 -9.44 3.83 7.38
N MET A 92 -8.99 2.96 6.47
CA MET A 92 -8.19 1.78 6.81
C MET A 92 -6.91 2.19 7.55
N GLN A 93 -6.20 3.24 7.10
CA GLN A 93 -4.98 3.71 7.78
C GLN A 93 -5.28 4.25 9.19
N TYR A 94 -6.35 5.00 9.38
CA TYR A 94 -6.78 5.43 10.73
C TYR A 94 -7.00 4.24 11.65
N TRP A 95 -7.70 3.22 11.16
CA TRP A 95 -7.93 2.00 11.93
C TRP A 95 -6.63 1.25 12.23
N ILE A 96 -5.75 1.05 11.25
CA ILE A 96 -4.45 0.40 11.41
C ILE A 96 -3.64 1.09 12.49
N LYS A 97 -3.57 2.43 12.45
CA LYS A 97 -2.85 3.23 13.44
C LYS A 97 -3.42 3.07 14.85
N HIS A 98 -4.74 3.05 15.01
CA HIS A 98 -5.39 2.94 16.31
C HIS A 98 -5.35 1.51 16.88
N SER A 99 -5.48 0.51 16.04
CA SER A 99 -5.48 -0.90 16.46
C SER A 99 -4.07 -1.46 16.69
N GLY A 100 -3.03 -0.78 16.22
CA GLY A 100 -1.67 -1.30 16.21
C GLY A 100 -1.47 -2.43 15.19
N TYR A 101 -2.37 -2.57 14.20
CA TYR A 101 -2.28 -3.58 13.16
C TYR A 101 -1.01 -3.42 12.33
N ARG A 102 -0.39 -4.53 11.92
CA ARG A 102 0.83 -4.53 11.12
C ARG A 102 0.58 -5.26 9.82
N ILE A 103 0.90 -4.62 8.70
CA ILE A 103 0.66 -5.20 7.39
C ILE A 103 1.86 -5.00 6.46
N ILE A 104 2.23 -6.08 5.77
CA ILE A 104 3.21 -6.09 4.69
C ILE A 104 2.49 -6.45 3.39
N LEU A 105 2.67 -5.60 2.37
CA LEU A 105 2.15 -5.80 1.03
C LEU A 105 3.31 -6.06 0.09
N LEU A 106 3.33 -7.21 -0.56
CA LEU A 106 4.35 -7.56 -1.56
C LEU A 106 3.78 -7.35 -2.95
N PHE A 107 4.49 -6.59 -3.77
CA PHE A 107 4.14 -6.33 -5.17
C PHE A 107 5.18 -6.97 -6.09
N GLU A 108 4.82 -8.11 -6.65
CA GLU A 108 5.62 -8.89 -7.57
C GLU A 108 4.96 -8.99 -8.94
N GLY A 109 5.65 -9.51 -9.93
CA GLY A 109 5.11 -9.70 -11.27
C GLY A 109 6.04 -9.22 -12.36
N ARG A 110 5.59 -9.38 -13.59
CA ARG A 110 6.34 -9.07 -14.81
C ARG A 110 6.77 -7.59 -14.85
N ASP A 111 7.85 -7.35 -15.59
CA ASP A 111 8.26 -5.99 -15.89
C ASP A 111 7.20 -5.29 -16.72
N ALA A 112 7.08 -3.98 -16.52
CA ALA A 112 6.02 -3.15 -17.09
C ALA A 112 4.57 -3.54 -16.70
N ALA A 113 4.32 -4.54 -15.85
CA ALA A 113 2.97 -4.95 -15.43
C ALA A 113 2.19 -3.85 -14.68
N GLY A 114 2.86 -2.88 -14.05
CA GLY A 114 2.18 -1.73 -13.44
C GLY A 114 2.23 -1.69 -11.92
N LYS A 115 3.10 -2.49 -11.28
CA LYS A 115 3.34 -2.54 -9.82
C LYS A 115 3.49 -1.14 -9.21
N GLY A 116 4.52 -0.40 -9.58
CA GLY A 116 4.79 0.93 -9.02
C GLY A 116 3.66 1.95 -9.27
N GLY A 117 2.87 1.77 -10.38
CA GLY A 117 1.69 2.60 -10.60
C GLY A 117 0.54 2.30 -9.64
N THR A 118 0.40 1.07 -9.18
CA THR A 118 -0.59 0.66 -8.17
C THR A 118 -0.13 1.08 -6.78
N ILE A 119 1.13 0.84 -6.44
CA ILE A 119 1.76 1.31 -5.19
C ILE A 119 1.52 2.82 -5.02
N LYS A 120 1.80 3.61 -6.07
CA LYS A 120 1.57 5.06 -6.04
C LYS A 120 0.11 5.40 -5.73
N ARG A 121 -0.88 4.71 -6.33
CA ARG A 121 -2.31 4.99 -6.09
C ARG A 121 -2.78 4.58 -4.70
N ILE A 122 -2.14 3.59 -4.09
CA ILE A 122 -2.38 3.21 -2.70
C ILE A 122 -1.80 4.25 -1.75
N THR A 123 -0.56 4.69 -1.98
CA THR A 123 0.19 5.51 -1.03
C THR A 123 -0.11 7.00 -1.10
N GLU A 124 -0.51 7.52 -2.26
CA GLU A 124 -0.72 8.96 -2.46
C GLU A 124 -1.74 9.63 -1.51
N PRO A 125 -2.83 8.96 -1.05
CA PRO A 125 -3.75 9.55 -0.07
C PRO A 125 -3.32 9.30 1.38
N LEU A 126 -2.35 8.42 1.63
CA LEU A 126 -1.98 7.96 2.96
C LEU A 126 -0.94 8.88 3.62
N ASN A 127 -1.00 8.95 4.94
CA ASN A 127 0.03 9.64 5.72
C ASN A 127 1.34 8.85 5.65
N PRO A 128 2.43 9.44 5.10
CA PRO A 128 3.70 8.74 4.91
C PRO A 128 4.41 8.34 6.22
N ARG A 129 4.01 8.91 7.36
CA ARG A 129 4.56 8.50 8.67
C ARG A 129 4.09 7.12 9.11
N GLY A 130 2.97 6.63 8.57
CA GLY A 130 2.42 5.31 8.88
C GLY A 130 2.32 4.40 7.66
N CYS A 131 2.89 4.81 6.53
CA CYS A 131 2.89 4.03 5.29
C CYS A 131 4.21 4.25 4.56
N ARG A 132 4.97 3.16 4.35
CA ARG A 132 6.29 3.23 3.72
C ARG A 132 6.37 2.31 2.50
N VAL A 133 7.09 2.76 1.48
CA VAL A 133 7.44 1.95 0.31
C VAL A 133 8.91 1.61 0.39
N VAL A 134 9.24 0.33 0.23
CA VAL A 134 10.61 -0.17 0.19
C VAL A 134 10.84 -0.81 -1.18
N ALA A 135 11.84 -0.32 -1.88
CA ALA A 135 12.33 -0.84 -3.15
C ALA A 135 13.84 -1.03 -3.03
N LEU A 136 14.27 -2.24 -2.71
CA LEU A 136 15.68 -2.53 -2.50
C LEU A 136 16.40 -2.72 -3.84
N GLY A 137 17.54 -2.07 -4.00
CA GLY A 137 18.43 -2.27 -5.12
C GLY A 137 19.23 -3.58 -5.03
N THR A 138 20.24 -3.73 -5.86
CA THR A 138 21.19 -4.85 -5.80
C THR A 138 21.83 -4.95 -4.41
N PRO A 139 21.96 -6.17 -3.85
CA PRO A 139 22.62 -6.35 -2.56
C PRO A 139 24.06 -5.84 -2.54
N SER A 140 24.46 -5.15 -1.48
CA SER A 140 25.89 -4.82 -1.25
C SER A 140 26.69 -6.11 -1.01
N ASP A 141 28.03 -6.01 -1.11
CA ASP A 141 28.88 -7.18 -0.85
C ASP A 141 28.72 -7.71 0.57
N GLN A 142 28.53 -6.84 1.56
CA GLN A 142 28.18 -7.24 2.92
C GLN A 142 26.85 -7.98 2.96
N GLN A 143 25.80 -7.47 2.31
CA GLN A 143 24.49 -8.11 2.28
C GLN A 143 24.48 -9.47 1.60
N LYS A 144 25.37 -9.71 0.62
CA LYS A 144 25.53 -11.02 -0.04
C LYS A 144 26.01 -12.11 0.90
N THR A 145 26.73 -11.75 1.98
CA THR A 145 27.24 -12.68 2.98
C THR A 145 26.33 -12.87 4.20
N GLN A 146 25.28 -12.07 4.31
CA GLN A 146 24.31 -12.13 5.38
C GLN A 146 23.20 -13.17 5.08
N TRP A 147 22.44 -13.54 6.11
CA TRP A 147 21.22 -14.29 5.90
C TRP A 147 20.29 -13.57 4.93
N TYR A 148 19.80 -14.29 3.92
CA TYR A 148 19.12 -13.70 2.77
C TYR A 148 17.99 -12.73 3.14
N PHE A 149 17.16 -13.07 4.13
CA PHE A 149 16.03 -12.24 4.53
C PHE A 149 16.43 -11.02 5.36
N GLN A 150 17.65 -10.94 5.88
CA GLN A 150 18.07 -9.90 6.83
C GLN A 150 17.85 -8.49 6.28
N ARG A 151 18.20 -8.24 5.02
CA ARG A 151 18.03 -6.94 4.36
C ARG A 151 16.57 -6.49 4.21
N TYR A 152 15.61 -7.42 4.34
CA TYR A 152 14.18 -7.13 4.30
C TYR A 152 13.61 -6.93 5.71
N VAL A 153 14.08 -7.71 6.67
CA VAL A 153 13.61 -7.71 8.06
C VAL A 153 13.79 -6.35 8.73
N GLU A 154 14.89 -5.65 8.44
CA GLU A 154 15.17 -4.32 9.01
C GLU A 154 14.11 -3.25 8.68
N HIS A 155 13.32 -3.48 7.63
CA HIS A 155 12.26 -2.57 7.20
C HIS A 155 10.89 -2.91 7.76
N PHE A 156 10.73 -3.99 8.52
CA PHE A 156 9.41 -4.49 8.91
C PHE A 156 8.62 -3.49 9.73
N PRO A 157 7.26 -3.56 9.65
CA PRO A 157 6.39 -2.55 10.23
C PRO A 157 6.33 -2.65 11.75
N SER A 158 6.40 -1.51 12.40
CA SER A 158 6.00 -1.35 13.80
C SER A 158 4.47 -1.37 13.94
N ALA A 159 3.96 -1.40 15.17
CA ALA A 159 2.53 -1.35 15.42
C ALA A 159 1.89 -0.10 14.79
N GLY A 160 0.86 -0.30 13.97
CA GLY A 160 0.14 0.77 13.29
C GLY A 160 0.73 1.20 11.94
N GLU A 161 1.66 0.42 11.37
CA GLU A 161 2.31 0.75 10.11
C GLU A 161 1.89 -0.17 8.95
N ILE A 162 1.90 0.41 7.75
CA ILE A 162 1.71 -0.24 6.45
C ILE A 162 3.05 -0.23 5.71
N LEU A 163 3.52 -1.39 5.32
CA LEU A 163 4.74 -1.53 4.52
C LEU A 163 4.42 -2.11 3.15
N LEU A 164 4.88 -1.46 2.09
CA LEU A 164 4.78 -1.93 0.72
C LEU A 164 6.17 -2.23 0.17
N PHE A 165 6.39 -3.45 -0.30
CA PHE A 165 7.59 -3.81 -1.04
C PHE A 165 7.32 -3.74 -2.55
N ASP A 166 8.06 -2.90 -3.29
CA ASP A 166 8.15 -2.96 -4.76
C ASP A 166 9.29 -3.91 -5.12
N ARG A 167 8.96 -5.15 -5.39
CA ARG A 167 9.81 -6.35 -5.34
C ARG A 167 10.26 -6.69 -3.90
N SER A 168 10.43 -7.95 -3.62
CA SER A 168 10.68 -8.44 -2.26
C SER A 168 11.74 -9.55 -2.25
N TRP A 169 11.73 -10.34 -1.19
CA TRP A 169 12.54 -11.55 -1.09
C TRP A 169 12.28 -12.56 -2.22
N TYR A 170 11.18 -12.43 -2.92
CA TYR A 170 10.88 -13.26 -4.09
C TYR A 170 11.78 -12.99 -5.30
N ASN A 171 12.63 -11.96 -5.25
CA ASN A 171 13.71 -11.80 -6.24
C ASN A 171 14.57 -13.06 -6.38
N ARG A 172 14.81 -13.82 -5.28
CA ARG A 172 15.57 -15.07 -5.29
C ARG A 172 14.93 -16.13 -6.18
N ALA A 173 13.60 -16.32 -6.08
CA ALA A 173 12.89 -17.28 -6.92
C ALA A 173 12.65 -16.76 -8.35
N GLY A 174 12.64 -15.45 -8.55
CA GLY A 174 12.39 -14.79 -9.84
C GLY A 174 13.67 -14.38 -10.54
N VAL A 175 13.95 -13.08 -10.51
CA VAL A 175 15.03 -12.47 -11.31
C VAL A 175 16.42 -13.04 -10.99
N GLU A 176 16.73 -13.31 -9.73
CA GLU A 176 18.05 -13.83 -9.35
C GLU A 176 18.27 -15.25 -9.90
N ASN A 177 17.23 -16.09 -9.88
CA ASN A 177 17.25 -17.44 -10.43
C ASN A 177 17.37 -17.41 -11.96
N VAL A 178 16.48 -16.67 -12.64
CA VAL A 178 16.43 -16.66 -14.12
C VAL A 178 17.70 -16.05 -14.70
N MET A 179 18.27 -15.03 -14.06
CA MET A 179 19.46 -14.33 -14.54
C MET A 179 20.78 -14.97 -14.06
N GLY A 180 20.71 -16.01 -13.24
CA GLY A 180 21.90 -16.67 -12.69
C GLY A 180 22.67 -15.83 -11.68
N PHE A 181 22.00 -14.93 -10.96
CA PHE A 181 22.62 -14.12 -9.89
C PHE A 181 22.74 -14.87 -8.57
N CYS A 182 22.17 -16.06 -8.48
CA CYS A 182 22.28 -16.95 -7.35
C CYS A 182 22.50 -18.40 -7.82
N THR A 183 23.02 -19.26 -6.93
CA THR A 183 23.22 -20.66 -7.23
C THR A 183 21.92 -21.45 -7.14
N PRO A 184 21.82 -22.63 -7.82
CA PRO A 184 20.66 -23.53 -7.66
C PRO A 184 20.41 -23.92 -6.19
N GLN A 185 21.46 -24.10 -5.39
CA GLN A 185 21.35 -24.43 -3.97
C GLN A 185 20.70 -23.30 -3.17
N GLN A 186 21.04 -22.04 -3.50
CA GLN A 186 20.42 -20.87 -2.86
C GLN A 186 18.94 -20.72 -3.24
N VAL A 187 18.54 -21.13 -4.45
CA VAL A 187 17.13 -21.14 -4.84
C VAL A 187 16.37 -22.21 -4.08
N GLU A 188 16.95 -23.40 -3.96
CA GLU A 188 16.30 -24.52 -3.25
C GLU A 188 16.15 -24.22 -1.76
N GLU A 189 17.20 -23.69 -1.13
CA GLU A 189 17.14 -23.23 0.26
C GLU A 189 16.06 -22.17 0.45
N PHE A 190 15.95 -21.21 -0.46
CA PHE A 190 14.89 -20.20 -0.42
C PHE A 190 13.49 -20.82 -0.54
N ARG A 191 13.29 -21.81 -1.41
CA ARG A 191 12.00 -22.51 -1.57
C ARG A 191 11.54 -23.17 -0.28
N GLN A 192 12.46 -23.69 0.50
CA GLN A 192 12.18 -24.33 1.80
C GLN A 192 11.96 -23.27 2.89
N SER A 193 12.84 -22.29 3.00
CA SER A 193 12.83 -21.30 4.08
C SER A 193 11.71 -20.27 3.94
N CYS A 194 11.35 -19.87 2.72
CA CYS A 194 10.40 -18.78 2.49
C CYS A 194 9.00 -19.04 3.08
N PRO A 195 8.36 -20.20 2.88
CA PRO A 195 7.08 -20.50 3.50
C PRO A 195 7.13 -20.49 5.04
N GLU A 196 8.23 -20.99 5.63
CA GLU A 196 8.43 -21.00 7.09
C GLU A 196 8.60 -19.58 7.62
N PHE A 197 9.39 -18.76 6.94
CA PHE A 197 9.59 -17.36 7.25
C PHE A 197 8.27 -16.60 7.24
N GLU A 198 7.44 -16.76 6.20
CA GLU A 198 6.13 -16.11 6.11
C GLU A 198 5.16 -16.60 7.19
N ARG A 199 5.12 -17.90 7.50
CA ARG A 199 4.33 -18.41 8.62
C ARG A 199 4.77 -17.82 9.96
N MET A 200 6.08 -17.63 10.16
CA MET A 200 6.61 -16.99 11.36
C MET A 200 6.14 -15.54 11.46
N LEU A 201 6.13 -14.78 10.36
CA LEU A 201 5.61 -13.41 10.32
C LEU A 201 4.12 -13.37 10.68
N VAL A 202 3.31 -14.23 10.08
CA VAL A 202 1.87 -14.30 10.35
C VAL A 202 1.60 -14.69 11.80
N ARG A 203 2.31 -15.66 12.35
CA ARG A 203 2.20 -16.04 13.78
C ARG A 203 2.60 -14.92 14.72
N SER A 204 3.52 -14.04 14.31
CA SER A 204 3.89 -12.86 15.08
C SER A 204 2.84 -11.74 15.04
N GLY A 205 1.74 -11.92 14.28
CA GLY A 205 0.65 -10.95 14.14
C GLY A 205 0.88 -9.92 13.04
N ILE A 206 1.75 -10.22 12.06
CA ILE A 206 1.92 -9.40 10.85
C ILE A 206 1.05 -10.02 9.75
N THR A 207 0.20 -9.23 9.14
CA THR A 207 -0.53 -9.67 7.94
C THR A 207 0.36 -9.51 6.72
N VAL A 208 0.52 -10.58 5.95
CA VAL A 208 1.28 -10.58 4.70
C VAL A 208 0.32 -10.81 3.54
N LEU A 209 0.24 -9.84 2.62
CA LEU A 209 -0.54 -9.96 1.37
C LEU A 209 0.41 -9.91 0.18
N LYS A 210 0.32 -10.93 -0.67
CA LYS A 210 1.21 -11.09 -1.83
C LYS A 210 0.43 -10.88 -3.13
N TYR A 211 0.83 -9.89 -3.92
CA TYR A 211 0.22 -9.58 -5.21
C TYR A 211 1.17 -9.88 -6.35
N TRP A 212 0.71 -10.73 -7.27
CA TRP A 212 1.39 -10.99 -8.53
C TRP A 212 0.70 -10.25 -9.67
N PHE A 213 1.37 -9.27 -10.27
CA PHE A 213 0.87 -8.53 -11.43
C PHE A 213 1.20 -9.30 -12.71
N SER A 214 0.16 -9.88 -13.31
CA SER A 214 0.24 -10.62 -14.55
C SER A 214 -0.10 -9.72 -15.73
N VAL A 215 0.74 -9.70 -16.73
CA VAL A 215 0.55 -8.97 -17.99
C VAL A 215 0.80 -9.96 -19.12
N SER A 216 0.05 -9.85 -20.22
CA SER A 216 0.30 -10.62 -21.44
C SER A 216 1.60 -10.20 -22.11
N ASP A 217 2.17 -11.07 -22.93
CA ASP A 217 3.39 -10.79 -23.67
C ASP A 217 3.20 -9.60 -24.62
N GLU A 218 2.09 -9.58 -25.33
CA GLU A 218 1.73 -8.53 -26.28
C GLU A 218 1.59 -7.16 -25.59
N GLU A 219 0.94 -7.11 -24.43
CA GLU A 219 0.79 -5.86 -23.69
C GLU A 219 2.11 -5.41 -23.06
N GLN A 220 2.96 -6.35 -22.59
CA GLN A 220 4.31 -6.01 -22.11
C GLN A 220 5.15 -5.38 -23.19
N GLU A 221 5.17 -6.00 -24.38
CA GLU A 221 5.89 -5.48 -25.56
C GLU A 221 5.39 -4.09 -25.95
N ALA A 222 4.07 -3.89 -26.01
CA ALA A 222 3.48 -2.59 -26.32
C ALA A 222 3.89 -1.52 -25.30
N ARG A 223 4.00 -1.90 -24.01
CA ARG A 223 4.46 -0.99 -22.95
C ARG A 223 5.93 -0.64 -23.05
N PHE A 224 6.78 -1.58 -23.43
CA PHE A 224 8.20 -1.31 -23.64
C PHE A 224 8.39 -0.36 -24.83
N ARG A 225 7.70 -0.56 -25.95
CA ARG A 225 7.71 0.36 -27.09
C ARG A 225 7.27 1.77 -26.70
N SER A 226 6.15 1.87 -25.97
CA SER A 226 5.68 3.18 -25.47
C SER A 226 6.67 3.89 -24.54
N ARG A 227 7.54 3.15 -23.82
CA ARG A 227 8.61 3.75 -23.02
C ARG A 227 9.75 4.28 -23.87
N LEU A 228 10.09 3.62 -24.97
CA LEU A 228 11.12 4.08 -25.91
C LEU A 228 10.74 5.42 -26.57
N GLU A 229 9.46 5.56 -26.90
CA GLU A 229 8.92 6.74 -27.58
C GLU A 229 8.76 7.95 -26.65
N ASP A 230 8.55 7.74 -25.35
CA ASP A 230 8.30 8.79 -24.36
C ASP A 230 9.60 9.19 -23.62
N PRO A 231 10.19 10.37 -23.92
CA PRO A 231 11.41 10.83 -23.23
C PRO A 231 11.30 10.86 -21.70
N ALA A 232 10.09 11.13 -21.17
CA ALA A 232 9.85 11.16 -19.73
C ALA A 232 9.78 9.77 -19.08
N ARG A 233 9.72 8.70 -19.89
CA ARG A 233 9.63 7.31 -19.42
C ARG A 233 10.78 6.42 -19.88
N ARG A 234 11.62 6.89 -20.81
CA ARG A 234 12.75 6.14 -21.36
C ARG A 234 13.68 5.61 -20.25
N TRP A 235 13.88 6.37 -19.18
CA TRP A 235 14.70 5.97 -18.04
C TRP A 235 14.17 4.71 -17.30
N LYS A 236 12.90 4.33 -17.52
CA LYS A 236 12.28 3.11 -16.97
C LYS A 236 12.61 1.85 -17.78
N LEU A 237 13.29 1.98 -18.88
CA LEU A 237 13.73 0.86 -19.68
C LEU A 237 15.21 0.62 -19.40
N SER A 238 15.49 -0.50 -18.77
CA SER A 238 16.85 -0.94 -18.43
C SER A 238 17.31 -2.08 -19.35
N PRO A 239 18.61 -2.38 -19.44
CA PRO A 239 19.10 -3.58 -20.10
C PRO A 239 18.45 -4.86 -19.56
N MET A 240 18.14 -4.88 -18.25
CA MET A 240 17.46 -6.00 -17.58
C MET A 240 16.04 -6.22 -18.12
N ASP A 241 15.31 -5.15 -18.47
CA ASP A 241 13.98 -5.27 -19.06
C ASP A 241 14.06 -5.96 -20.46
N LEU A 242 15.12 -5.71 -21.24
CA LEU A 242 15.34 -6.35 -22.53
C LEU A 242 15.64 -7.85 -22.36
N GLU A 243 16.52 -8.20 -21.43
CA GLU A 243 16.81 -9.60 -21.13
C GLU A 243 15.57 -10.34 -20.58
N SER A 244 14.76 -9.70 -19.73
CA SER A 244 13.55 -10.31 -19.20
C SER A 244 12.51 -10.58 -20.29
N ARG A 245 12.48 -9.76 -21.34
CA ARG A 245 11.65 -9.97 -22.53
C ARG A 245 12.06 -11.23 -23.29
N ASP A 246 13.35 -11.40 -23.50
CA ASP A 246 13.88 -12.53 -24.27
C ASP A 246 13.74 -13.87 -23.51
N ARG A 247 13.70 -13.82 -22.18
CA ARG A 247 13.55 -14.98 -21.28
C ARG A 247 12.12 -15.14 -20.73
N TRP A 248 11.12 -14.82 -21.54
CA TRP A 248 9.72 -14.89 -21.13
C TRP A 248 9.30 -16.24 -20.55
N VAL A 249 9.73 -17.33 -21.19
CA VAL A 249 9.39 -18.69 -20.78
C VAL A 249 10.05 -19.05 -19.44
N GLU A 250 11.32 -18.71 -19.27
CA GLU A 250 12.08 -18.98 -18.02
C GLU A 250 11.46 -18.23 -16.84
N PHE A 251 11.07 -16.97 -17.04
CA PHE A 251 10.34 -16.23 -16.01
C PHE A 251 8.95 -16.83 -15.74
N SER A 252 8.27 -17.41 -16.72
CA SER A 252 7.00 -18.10 -16.52
C SER A 252 7.19 -19.34 -15.65
N LYS A 253 8.20 -20.18 -15.98
CA LYS A 253 8.54 -21.36 -15.18
C LYS A 253 8.93 -20.99 -13.75
N ALA A 254 9.81 -20.00 -13.58
CA ALA A 254 10.21 -19.52 -12.27
C ALA A 254 9.02 -19.03 -11.41
N LYS A 255 8.06 -18.34 -12.03
CA LYS A 255 6.81 -17.92 -11.37
C LYS A 255 5.96 -19.14 -10.96
N ASP A 256 5.78 -20.11 -11.81
CA ASP A 256 4.97 -21.29 -11.52
C ASP A 256 5.57 -22.12 -10.39
N GLU A 257 6.89 -22.32 -10.40
CA GLU A 257 7.63 -22.96 -9.30
C GLU A 257 7.54 -22.16 -8.00
N MET A 258 7.69 -20.83 -8.07
CA MET A 258 7.53 -19.94 -6.90
C MET A 258 6.14 -20.10 -6.28
N PHE A 259 5.09 -20.14 -7.08
CA PHE A 259 3.72 -20.34 -6.60
C PHE A 259 3.55 -21.73 -5.99
N ALA A 260 4.04 -22.77 -6.62
CA ALA A 260 3.93 -24.14 -6.11
C ALA A 260 4.52 -24.29 -4.71
N HIS A 261 5.62 -23.59 -4.39
CA HIS A 261 6.31 -23.71 -3.10
C HIS A 261 5.82 -22.72 -2.05
N SER A 262 5.35 -21.54 -2.46
CA SER A 262 5.07 -20.43 -1.54
C SER A 262 3.60 -20.00 -1.47
N ASN A 263 2.69 -20.69 -2.16
CA ASN A 263 1.26 -20.37 -2.04
C ASN A 263 0.66 -21.05 -0.80
N ILE A 264 0.99 -20.52 0.37
CA ILE A 264 0.54 -21.06 1.65
C ILE A 264 -0.78 -20.44 2.11
N PRO A 265 -1.62 -21.18 2.85
CA PRO A 265 -2.93 -20.67 3.29
C PRO A 265 -2.86 -19.41 4.17
N GLU A 266 -1.79 -19.28 4.96
CA GLU A 266 -1.56 -18.13 5.85
C GLU A 266 -1.20 -16.85 5.10
N ALA A 267 -0.55 -16.99 3.94
CA ALA A 267 -0.13 -15.90 3.07
C ALA A 267 -0.24 -16.33 1.60
N PRO A 268 -1.46 -16.41 1.02
CA PRO A 268 -1.64 -16.85 -0.35
C PRO A 268 -1.22 -15.77 -1.36
N TRP A 269 -0.91 -16.21 -2.58
CA TRP A 269 -0.73 -15.34 -3.72
C TRP A 269 -2.06 -14.88 -4.32
N PHE A 270 -2.17 -13.60 -4.59
CA PHE A 270 -3.29 -13.01 -5.32
C PHE A 270 -2.81 -12.49 -6.67
N THR A 271 -3.30 -13.09 -7.74
CA THR A 271 -2.96 -12.65 -9.11
C THR A 271 -3.83 -11.48 -9.51
N VAL A 272 -3.19 -10.41 -9.97
CA VAL A 272 -3.83 -9.20 -10.51
C VAL A 272 -3.66 -9.20 -12.02
N GLU A 273 -4.75 -9.31 -12.76
CA GLU A 273 -4.74 -9.11 -14.20
C GLU A 273 -4.41 -7.65 -14.52
N ALA A 274 -3.33 -7.42 -15.26
CA ALA A 274 -2.74 -6.10 -15.38
C ALA A 274 -2.67 -5.56 -16.82
N ASP A 275 -3.30 -6.19 -17.79
CA ASP A 275 -3.37 -5.69 -19.17
C ASP A 275 -4.10 -4.34 -19.21
N ASP A 276 -5.17 -4.17 -18.45
CA ASP A 276 -5.74 -2.84 -18.19
C ASP A 276 -5.25 -2.29 -16.84
N LYS A 277 -4.32 -1.35 -16.91
CA LYS A 277 -3.74 -0.70 -15.71
C LYS A 277 -4.78 -0.01 -14.81
N ARG A 278 -5.90 0.46 -15.37
CA ARG A 278 -6.95 1.12 -14.59
C ARG A 278 -7.70 0.09 -13.75
N ARG A 279 -8.15 -0.99 -14.38
CA ARG A 279 -8.79 -2.11 -13.69
C ARG A 279 -7.87 -2.75 -12.66
N ALA A 280 -6.62 -3.04 -13.03
CA ALA A 280 -5.64 -3.63 -12.12
C ALA A 280 -5.48 -2.83 -10.82
N ARG A 281 -5.41 -1.49 -10.92
CA ARG A 281 -5.31 -0.61 -9.75
C ARG A 281 -6.54 -0.66 -8.87
N LEU A 282 -7.74 -0.51 -9.46
CA LEU A 282 -9.00 -0.53 -8.71
C LEU A 282 -9.20 -1.89 -8.03
N ASN A 283 -9.03 -2.98 -8.77
CA ASN A 283 -9.23 -4.34 -8.26
C ASN A 283 -8.24 -4.67 -7.14
N CYS A 284 -6.96 -4.30 -7.30
CA CYS A 284 -5.94 -4.52 -6.28
C CYS A 284 -6.26 -3.73 -4.99
N ILE A 285 -6.63 -2.45 -5.11
CA ILE A 285 -6.98 -1.61 -3.95
C ILE A 285 -8.23 -2.17 -3.27
N GLN A 286 -9.25 -2.51 -4.02
CA GLN A 286 -10.48 -3.09 -3.48
C GLN A 286 -10.22 -4.40 -2.75
N HIS A 287 -9.41 -5.29 -3.35
CA HIS A 287 -9.04 -6.54 -2.72
C HIS A 287 -8.26 -6.29 -1.42
N LEU A 288 -7.30 -5.37 -1.42
CA LEU A 288 -6.59 -4.96 -0.20
C LEU A 288 -7.56 -4.55 0.91
N LEU A 289 -8.49 -3.65 0.61
CA LEU A 289 -9.51 -3.18 1.55
C LEU A 289 -10.39 -4.32 2.08
N SER A 290 -10.68 -5.34 1.27
CA SER A 290 -11.46 -6.51 1.68
C SER A 290 -10.70 -7.44 2.65
N LYS A 291 -9.37 -7.40 2.64
CA LYS A 291 -8.54 -8.27 3.48
C LYS A 291 -8.21 -7.68 4.86
N VAL A 292 -8.41 -6.38 5.05
CA VAL A 292 -8.17 -5.72 6.33
C VAL A 292 -9.50 -5.51 7.06
N PRO A 293 -9.67 -6.00 8.30
CA PRO A 293 -10.93 -5.92 9.02
C PRO A 293 -11.13 -4.52 9.68
N TYR A 294 -10.98 -3.46 8.90
CA TYR A 294 -11.06 -2.10 9.41
C TYR A 294 -12.51 -1.64 9.62
N VAL A 295 -12.67 -0.71 10.54
CA VAL A 295 -13.89 0.06 10.75
C VAL A 295 -13.55 1.55 10.63
N ASP A 296 -14.55 2.37 10.28
CA ASP A 296 -14.35 3.81 10.18
C ASP A 296 -14.02 4.39 11.56
N MET A 297 -12.82 4.91 11.71
CA MET A 297 -12.31 5.60 12.90
C MET A 297 -11.87 7.02 12.55
N THR A 298 -12.42 7.57 11.47
CA THR A 298 -12.15 8.96 11.06
C THR A 298 -12.50 9.90 12.21
N PRO A 299 -11.62 10.82 12.60
CA PRO A 299 -11.92 11.80 13.62
C PRO A 299 -13.10 12.69 13.22
N GLU A 300 -13.88 13.12 14.20
CA GLU A 300 -14.91 14.14 13.97
C GLU A 300 -14.30 15.38 13.31
N PRO A 301 -15.04 16.06 12.43
CA PRO A 301 -14.58 17.31 11.81
C PRO A 301 -14.14 18.33 12.86
N ILE A 302 -13.00 18.94 12.64
CA ILE A 302 -12.51 20.01 13.52
C ILE A 302 -13.10 21.33 13.01
N GLU A 303 -13.84 22.03 13.86
CA GLU A 303 -14.21 23.40 13.59
C GLU A 303 -12.97 24.29 13.67
N LEU A 304 -12.71 25.05 12.62
CA LEU A 304 -11.60 25.98 12.59
C LEU A 304 -11.95 27.21 13.45
N PRO A 305 -11.17 27.51 14.48
CA PRO A 305 -11.40 28.73 15.25
C PRO A 305 -11.11 29.96 14.38
N PRO A 306 -11.73 31.11 14.68
CA PRO A 306 -11.41 32.36 14.03
C PRO A 306 -9.90 32.62 14.05
N ARG A 307 -9.36 33.15 12.96
CA ARG A 307 -7.95 33.57 12.94
C ARG A 307 -7.74 34.70 13.94
N LEU A 308 -6.73 34.56 14.76
CA LEU A 308 -6.23 35.69 15.55
C LEU A 308 -5.63 36.71 14.60
N GLY A 309 -5.96 38.00 14.79
CA GLY A 309 -5.37 39.08 14.02
C GLY A 309 -3.86 39.13 14.19
N GLY A 310 -3.15 39.76 13.24
CA GLY A 310 -1.68 39.81 13.23
C GLY A 310 -1.03 40.58 14.39
N GLY A 311 -1.80 41.18 15.27
CA GLY A 311 -1.29 42.04 16.33
C GLY A 311 -0.42 43.19 15.77
N ASP A 312 0.63 43.56 16.48
CA ASP A 312 1.57 44.60 16.07
C ASP A 312 2.69 44.11 15.13
N TYR A 313 2.60 42.86 14.65
CA TYR A 313 3.63 42.30 13.75
C TYR A 313 3.61 42.94 12.37
N GLN A 314 4.69 43.63 12.03
CA GLN A 314 4.94 44.19 10.70
C GLN A 314 5.84 43.23 9.93
N ARG A 315 5.36 42.80 8.75
CA ARG A 315 6.19 42.00 7.85
C ARG A 315 7.33 42.78 7.24
N PRO A 316 8.52 42.16 7.06
CA PRO A 316 9.58 42.78 6.23
C PRO A 316 9.05 43.12 4.84
N PRO A 317 9.62 44.14 4.19
CA PRO A 317 9.26 44.50 2.83
C PRO A 317 9.43 43.33 1.85
N LEU A 318 8.53 43.20 0.88
CA LEU A 318 8.56 42.10 -0.08
C LEU A 318 9.82 42.11 -0.98
N ASN A 319 10.42 43.28 -1.19
CA ASN A 319 11.66 43.44 -1.96
C ASN A 319 12.90 42.80 -1.29
N GLU A 320 12.81 42.47 -0.02
CA GLU A 320 13.84 41.69 0.71
C GLU A 320 13.72 40.16 0.52
N GLN A 321 12.74 39.71 -0.24
CA GLN A 321 12.48 38.31 -0.46
C GLN A 321 12.73 37.90 -1.92
N PHE A 322 13.29 36.69 -2.10
CA PHE A 322 13.41 36.10 -3.44
C PHE A 322 12.18 35.29 -3.75
N PHE A 323 11.43 35.66 -4.75
CA PHE A 323 10.24 34.95 -5.21
C PHE A 323 10.58 34.05 -6.39
N VAL A 324 9.96 32.88 -6.40
CA VAL A 324 9.92 32.04 -7.62
C VAL A 324 9.10 32.81 -8.66
N PRO A 325 9.65 33.05 -9.87
CA PRO A 325 8.91 33.73 -10.93
C PRO A 325 7.59 33.04 -11.25
N ASN A 326 6.55 33.82 -11.41
CA ASN A 326 5.25 33.30 -11.89
C ASN A 326 5.31 33.17 -13.43
N CYS A 327 5.63 31.96 -13.92
CA CYS A 327 5.80 31.69 -15.35
C CYS A 327 4.54 31.15 -16.02
N TYR A 328 3.48 30.90 -15.25
CA TYR A 328 2.21 30.37 -15.75
C TYR A 328 1.08 31.36 -15.49
N PRO A 329 0.17 31.55 -16.49
CA PRO A 329 -0.97 32.44 -16.33
C PRO A 329 -1.99 31.93 -15.31
#